data_2a39c5521280145357f03daddbe9f374
#
_entry.id   2a39c5521280145357f03daddbe9f374
#
_cell.length_a   1.000
_cell.length_b   1.000
_cell.length_c   1.000
_cell.angle_alpha   90.00
_cell.angle_beta   90.00
_cell.angle_gamma   90.00
#
_symmetry.space_group_name_H-M   'P 1'
#
loop_
_entity.id
_entity.type
_entity.pdbx_description
1 polymer ?
#
loop_
_entity_poly.entity_id
_entity_poly.type
_entity_poly.pdbx_seq_one_letter_code
_entity_poly.pdbx_strand_id
1 'polypeptide(L)'
;MTTLYQNKTITIIGLGKTGLSCVEYLQSQQANIRVIDTRQHPAGADKLPKNVPLHTGSLNQQWLLESDIIVISPGLAVKIPEIQTALSAGVEVIGDIELFCRAATKPIVGITGSNGKSTVTTLVYEMAKAAGIKVGMGGNIGIPALSLLNEDCDLYVLELSSFQLETTYSLKAAAATVLNVTEDHMDRYVDLEDYRQAKLRIYHNAETAVVNLEDKLTFGEGENQAKKVVYFAENQADYWLKTENGKQYLMAKEEVILPCDEAILVGRHNYMNILAATALAQAVDINLEAIRIALRQFKGLDHRFQLAYQANGVRWINDSKATNVGSTVAALAGLYVEGTLHLLLGGDGKGADFSELADLINQPHISTYCFGRDGKQLAALSSQSHLFETMEQAISFLRPRLKSGDMVLLSPACASLDQFSSFEKRGEEFTRLAKLA
;
A
#
# COMPACT_ATOMS: atom_id res chain seq x y z
N MET A 1 -13.75 -23.76 -25.09
CA MET A 1 -12.68 -23.71 -24.08
C MET A 1 -13.26 -24.30 -22.80
N THR A 2 -12.66 -25.33 -22.23
CA THR A 2 -13.07 -25.89 -20.93
C THR A 2 -12.71 -24.84 -19.88
N THR A 3 -13.72 -24.29 -19.20
CA THR A 3 -13.50 -23.30 -18.15
C THR A 3 -12.95 -24.01 -16.92
N LEU A 4 -11.87 -23.50 -16.35
CA LEU A 4 -11.12 -24.10 -15.23
C LEU A 4 -12.01 -24.39 -14.00
N TYR A 5 -13.11 -23.63 -13.85
CA TYR A 5 -13.99 -23.65 -12.69
C TYR A 5 -15.39 -24.21 -12.99
N GLN A 6 -15.64 -24.69 -14.23
CA GLN A 6 -16.95 -25.20 -14.62
C GLN A 6 -17.41 -26.34 -13.69
N ASN A 7 -18.64 -26.22 -13.19
CA ASN A 7 -19.28 -27.15 -12.26
C ASN A 7 -18.60 -27.31 -10.89
N LYS A 8 -17.50 -26.58 -10.58
CA LYS A 8 -16.91 -26.59 -9.25
C LYS A 8 -17.77 -25.82 -8.27
N THR A 9 -17.90 -26.32 -7.07
CA THR A 9 -18.54 -25.62 -5.94
C THR A 9 -17.52 -24.70 -5.28
N ILE A 10 -17.74 -23.39 -5.36
CA ILE A 10 -16.81 -22.37 -4.86
C ILE A 10 -17.50 -21.50 -3.83
N THR A 11 -16.95 -21.46 -2.62
CA THR A 11 -17.41 -20.56 -1.56
C THR A 11 -16.52 -19.33 -1.49
N ILE A 12 -17.11 -18.16 -1.71
CA ILE A 12 -16.42 -16.85 -1.58
C ILE A 12 -16.70 -16.33 -0.17
N ILE A 13 -15.65 -15.94 0.56
CA ILE A 13 -15.76 -15.36 1.89
C ILE A 13 -15.44 -13.86 1.83
N GLY A 14 -16.43 -13.05 2.18
CA GLY A 14 -16.37 -11.58 2.15
C GLY A 14 -17.06 -11.00 0.92
N LEU A 15 -18.06 -10.15 1.16
CA LEU A 15 -18.89 -9.50 0.14
C LEU A 15 -18.64 -7.98 0.09
N GLY A 16 -17.37 -7.62 -0.13
CA GLY A 16 -16.95 -6.27 -0.50
C GLY A 16 -16.76 -6.13 -2.01
N LYS A 17 -16.07 -5.08 -2.45
CA LYS A 17 -15.74 -4.86 -3.88
C LYS A 17 -14.99 -6.05 -4.48
N THR A 18 -13.99 -6.56 -3.77
CA THR A 18 -13.19 -7.72 -4.19
C THR A 18 -14.05 -8.99 -4.27
N GLY A 19 -14.89 -9.27 -3.26
CA GLY A 19 -15.77 -10.43 -3.29
C GLY A 19 -16.78 -10.39 -4.45
N LEU A 20 -17.33 -9.22 -4.74
CA LEU A 20 -18.24 -9.04 -5.90
C LEU A 20 -17.51 -9.29 -7.23
N SER A 21 -16.26 -8.84 -7.38
CA SER A 21 -15.47 -9.13 -8.60
C SER A 21 -15.17 -10.63 -8.74
N CYS A 22 -14.96 -11.35 -7.62
CA CYS A 22 -14.82 -12.81 -7.63
C CYS A 22 -16.13 -13.49 -8.07
N VAL A 23 -17.28 -13.02 -7.58
CA VAL A 23 -18.61 -13.53 -7.99
C VAL A 23 -18.79 -13.36 -9.50
N GLU A 24 -18.58 -12.15 -10.02
CA GLU A 24 -18.72 -11.83 -11.44
C GLU A 24 -17.81 -12.71 -12.32
N TYR A 25 -16.53 -12.79 -11.96
CA TYR A 25 -15.56 -13.62 -12.68
C TYR A 25 -15.96 -15.10 -12.67
N LEU A 26 -16.26 -15.67 -11.51
CA LEU A 26 -16.57 -17.10 -11.39
C LEU A 26 -17.90 -17.46 -12.02
N GLN A 27 -18.89 -16.56 -12.06
CA GLN A 27 -20.13 -16.76 -12.85
C GLN A 27 -19.82 -16.86 -14.34
N SER A 28 -18.92 -16.02 -14.87
CA SER A 28 -18.50 -16.12 -16.27
C SER A 28 -17.81 -17.45 -16.58
N GLN A 29 -17.23 -18.09 -15.56
CA GLN A 29 -16.56 -19.39 -15.62
C GLN A 29 -17.51 -20.59 -15.36
N GLN A 30 -18.82 -20.34 -15.20
CA GLN A 30 -19.84 -21.36 -14.95
C GLN A 30 -19.62 -22.20 -13.69
N ALA A 31 -19.07 -21.58 -12.63
CA ALA A 31 -18.91 -22.19 -11.32
C ALA A 31 -20.23 -22.18 -10.53
N ASN A 32 -20.40 -23.16 -9.62
CA ASN A 32 -21.46 -23.15 -8.61
C ASN A 32 -21.01 -22.29 -7.42
N ILE A 33 -21.51 -21.06 -7.33
CA ILE A 33 -21.03 -20.07 -6.37
C ILE A 33 -21.96 -19.97 -5.17
N ARG A 34 -21.39 -19.84 -3.98
CA ARG A 34 -22.07 -19.40 -2.78
C ARG A 34 -21.19 -18.40 -2.01
N VAL A 35 -21.79 -17.50 -1.25
CA VAL A 35 -21.09 -16.41 -0.57
C VAL A 35 -21.34 -16.48 0.94
N ILE A 36 -20.28 -16.28 1.71
CA ILE A 36 -20.32 -16.11 3.16
C ILE A 36 -19.80 -14.73 3.50
N ASP A 37 -20.48 -14.01 4.40
CA ASP A 37 -19.93 -12.79 5.01
C ASP A 37 -20.18 -12.81 6.52
N THR A 38 -19.15 -12.56 7.31
CA THR A 38 -19.25 -12.58 8.77
C THR A 38 -20.04 -11.41 9.35
N ARG A 39 -20.28 -10.36 8.54
CA ARG A 39 -21.15 -9.23 8.91
C ARG A 39 -22.61 -9.59 8.66
N GLN A 40 -23.51 -9.11 9.51
CA GLN A 40 -24.97 -9.31 9.33
C GLN A 40 -25.47 -8.59 8.07
N HIS A 41 -24.93 -7.41 7.79
CA HIS A 41 -25.34 -6.56 6.65
C HIS A 41 -24.13 -6.16 5.82
N PRO A 42 -23.61 -7.04 4.95
CA PRO A 42 -22.48 -6.70 4.09
C PRO A 42 -22.88 -5.71 3.01
N ALA A 43 -22.02 -4.71 2.76
CA ALA A 43 -22.28 -3.61 1.82
C ALA A 43 -22.50 -4.05 0.36
N GLY A 44 -22.13 -5.27 -0.01
CA GLY A 44 -22.31 -5.83 -1.35
C GLY A 44 -23.60 -6.65 -1.53
N ALA A 45 -24.41 -6.85 -0.48
CA ALA A 45 -25.57 -7.75 -0.52
C ALA A 45 -26.58 -7.38 -1.62
N ASP A 46 -26.85 -6.07 -1.76
CA ASP A 46 -27.81 -5.57 -2.76
C ASP A 46 -27.32 -5.77 -4.22
N LYS A 47 -26.04 -5.98 -4.42
CA LYS A 47 -25.40 -6.21 -5.73
C LYS A 47 -25.19 -7.67 -6.05
N LEU A 48 -25.40 -8.56 -5.08
CA LEU A 48 -25.26 -10.00 -5.30
C LEU A 48 -26.39 -10.51 -6.18
N PRO A 49 -26.09 -11.30 -7.25
CA PRO A 49 -27.11 -11.91 -8.08
C PRO A 49 -28.05 -12.80 -7.26
N LYS A 50 -29.37 -12.72 -7.50
CA LYS A 50 -30.41 -13.40 -6.71
C LYS A 50 -30.29 -14.92 -6.68
N ASN A 51 -29.63 -15.50 -7.65
CA ASN A 51 -29.39 -16.95 -7.77
C ASN A 51 -28.15 -17.42 -7.00
N VAL A 52 -27.38 -16.52 -6.38
CA VAL A 52 -26.20 -16.86 -5.58
C VAL A 52 -26.60 -16.94 -4.10
N PRO A 53 -26.49 -18.10 -3.45
CA PRO A 53 -26.79 -18.23 -2.03
C PRO A 53 -25.85 -17.37 -1.18
N LEU A 54 -26.41 -16.70 -0.16
CA LEU A 54 -25.70 -15.85 0.79
C LEU A 54 -25.95 -16.32 2.22
N HIS A 55 -24.87 -16.52 2.98
CA HIS A 55 -24.89 -16.73 4.42
C HIS A 55 -24.21 -15.54 5.11
N THR A 56 -24.84 -14.95 6.16
CA THR A 56 -24.34 -13.76 6.86
C THR A 56 -24.23 -13.96 8.36
N GLY A 57 -23.38 -13.18 9.03
CA GLY A 57 -23.23 -13.10 10.47
C GLY A 57 -22.22 -14.09 11.07
N SER A 58 -21.84 -15.13 10.34
CA SER A 58 -20.84 -16.12 10.79
C SER A 58 -20.23 -16.85 9.60
N LEU A 59 -19.18 -17.65 9.85
CA LEU A 59 -18.75 -18.65 8.90
C LEU A 59 -19.71 -19.84 8.92
N ASN A 60 -19.88 -20.52 7.78
CA ASN A 60 -20.68 -21.73 7.61
C ASN A 60 -19.76 -22.91 7.35
N GLN A 61 -19.42 -23.66 8.41
CA GLN A 61 -18.47 -24.77 8.35
C GLN A 61 -18.87 -25.85 7.36
N GLN A 62 -20.18 -26.16 7.24
CA GLN A 62 -20.68 -27.14 6.29
C GLN A 62 -20.38 -26.69 4.85
N TRP A 63 -20.67 -25.43 4.52
CA TRP A 63 -20.38 -24.91 3.19
C TRP A 63 -18.87 -24.90 2.89
N LEU A 64 -18.04 -24.60 3.86
CA LEU A 64 -16.58 -24.61 3.67
C LEU A 64 -16.08 -26.03 3.34
N LEU A 65 -16.56 -27.05 4.07
CA LEU A 65 -16.15 -28.45 3.85
C LEU A 65 -16.69 -29.07 2.57
N GLU A 66 -17.84 -28.59 2.07
CA GLU A 66 -18.44 -29.06 0.80
C GLU A 66 -17.87 -28.34 -0.43
N SER A 67 -16.95 -27.39 -0.26
CA SER A 67 -16.36 -26.64 -1.36
C SER A 67 -15.22 -27.40 -2.03
N ASP A 68 -15.13 -27.28 -3.37
CA ASP A 68 -13.89 -27.61 -4.07
C ASP A 68 -12.82 -26.55 -3.83
N ILE A 69 -13.26 -25.27 -3.76
CA ILE A 69 -12.38 -24.12 -3.58
C ILE A 69 -13.05 -23.12 -2.64
N ILE A 70 -12.28 -22.54 -1.73
CA ILE A 70 -12.64 -21.39 -0.94
C ILE A 70 -11.85 -20.18 -1.45
N VAL A 71 -12.56 -19.11 -1.84
CA VAL A 71 -11.95 -17.80 -2.16
C VAL A 71 -12.10 -16.89 -0.96
N ILE A 72 -10.99 -16.66 -0.25
CA ILE A 72 -10.98 -15.87 0.98
C ILE A 72 -10.64 -14.41 0.72
N SER A 73 -11.42 -13.49 1.32
CA SER A 73 -11.10 -12.06 1.31
C SER A 73 -9.82 -11.78 2.11
N PRO A 74 -8.96 -10.86 1.65
CA PRO A 74 -7.76 -10.44 2.41
C PRO A 74 -8.04 -9.93 3.83
N GLY A 75 -9.27 -9.47 4.10
CA GLY A 75 -9.70 -9.03 5.42
C GLY A 75 -9.82 -10.15 6.48
N LEU A 76 -9.75 -11.42 6.07
CA LEU A 76 -9.85 -12.58 6.96
C LEU A 76 -8.53 -13.35 6.99
N ALA A 77 -8.13 -13.80 8.19
CA ALA A 77 -6.90 -14.58 8.34
C ALA A 77 -7.13 -16.04 7.90
N VAL A 78 -6.18 -16.60 7.16
CA VAL A 78 -6.19 -18.04 6.83
C VAL A 78 -6.09 -18.89 8.09
N LYS A 79 -5.51 -18.35 9.18
CA LYS A 79 -5.32 -19.04 10.48
C LYS A 79 -6.63 -19.24 11.27
N ILE A 80 -7.79 -18.76 10.79
CA ILE A 80 -9.10 -18.99 11.45
C ILE A 80 -9.40 -20.48 11.51
N PRO A 81 -9.89 -21.01 12.66
CA PRO A 81 -10.08 -22.45 12.88
C PRO A 81 -10.95 -23.14 11.83
N GLU A 82 -12.02 -22.49 11.38
CA GLU A 82 -12.93 -23.02 10.35
C GLU A 82 -12.23 -23.17 9.00
N ILE A 83 -11.36 -22.23 8.64
CA ILE A 83 -10.56 -22.27 7.41
C ILE A 83 -9.49 -23.36 7.52
N GLN A 84 -8.83 -23.47 8.67
CA GLN A 84 -7.83 -24.52 8.93
C GLN A 84 -8.45 -25.92 8.88
N THR A 85 -9.69 -26.06 9.35
CA THR A 85 -10.45 -27.32 9.26
C THR A 85 -10.71 -27.69 7.79
N ALA A 86 -11.11 -26.73 6.97
CA ALA A 86 -11.35 -26.95 5.53
C ALA A 86 -10.03 -27.30 4.80
N LEU A 87 -8.93 -26.59 5.07
CA LEU A 87 -7.60 -26.91 4.54
C LEU A 87 -7.16 -28.33 4.92
N SER A 88 -7.37 -28.73 6.19
CA SER A 88 -7.03 -30.07 6.68
C SER A 88 -7.89 -31.17 6.03
N ALA A 89 -9.10 -30.83 5.58
CA ALA A 89 -9.98 -31.70 4.80
C ALA A 89 -9.63 -31.76 3.30
N GLY A 90 -8.59 -31.02 2.87
CA GLY A 90 -8.12 -31.00 1.48
C GLY A 90 -8.83 -29.98 0.58
N VAL A 91 -9.62 -29.05 1.14
CA VAL A 91 -10.24 -27.96 0.38
C VAL A 91 -9.18 -26.94 -0.01
N GLU A 92 -9.12 -26.54 -1.27
CA GLU A 92 -8.22 -25.51 -1.76
C GLU A 92 -8.66 -24.13 -1.25
N VAL A 93 -7.74 -23.36 -0.62
CA VAL A 93 -8.00 -21.99 -0.15
C VAL A 93 -7.12 -21.03 -0.90
N ILE A 94 -7.73 -20.08 -1.62
CA ILE A 94 -7.04 -19.10 -2.46
C ILE A 94 -7.62 -17.70 -2.26
N GLY A 95 -6.92 -16.68 -2.77
CA GLY A 95 -7.41 -15.30 -2.82
C GLY A 95 -7.84 -14.86 -4.23
N ASP A 96 -8.33 -13.63 -4.32
CA ASP A 96 -8.69 -12.95 -5.56
C ASP A 96 -7.50 -12.83 -6.53
N ILE A 97 -6.32 -12.58 -6.00
CA ILE A 97 -5.08 -12.45 -6.78
C ILE A 97 -4.68 -13.80 -7.39
N GLU A 98 -4.89 -14.91 -6.69
CA GLU A 98 -4.65 -16.25 -7.27
C GLU A 98 -5.60 -16.52 -8.43
N LEU A 99 -6.90 -16.20 -8.31
CA LEU A 99 -7.85 -16.30 -9.41
C LEU A 99 -7.39 -15.47 -10.63
N PHE A 100 -6.94 -14.24 -10.38
CA PHE A 100 -6.39 -13.36 -11.40
C PHE A 100 -5.15 -13.97 -12.07
N CYS A 101 -4.18 -14.43 -11.28
CA CYS A 101 -2.93 -15.01 -11.80
C CYS A 101 -3.17 -16.25 -12.69
N ARG A 102 -4.17 -17.07 -12.35
CA ARG A 102 -4.57 -18.24 -13.18
C ARG A 102 -5.20 -17.85 -14.51
N ALA A 103 -5.78 -16.66 -14.61
CA ALA A 103 -6.46 -16.17 -15.81
C ALA A 103 -5.61 -15.21 -16.65
N ALA A 104 -4.71 -14.46 -16.02
CA ALA A 104 -3.92 -13.44 -16.68
C ALA A 104 -2.95 -14.06 -17.70
N THR A 105 -2.94 -13.49 -18.90
CA THR A 105 -2.06 -13.92 -20.01
C THR A 105 -1.01 -12.90 -20.39
N LYS A 106 -1.10 -11.69 -19.85
CA LYS A 106 -0.18 -10.59 -20.10
C LYS A 106 0.80 -10.44 -18.93
N PRO A 107 1.97 -9.79 -19.13
CA PRO A 107 2.94 -9.55 -18.09
C PRO A 107 2.34 -8.84 -16.86
N ILE A 108 2.81 -9.19 -15.67
CA ILE A 108 2.40 -8.60 -14.41
C ILE A 108 3.61 -7.96 -13.75
N VAL A 109 3.51 -6.71 -13.33
CA VAL A 109 4.44 -6.06 -12.40
C VAL A 109 3.80 -6.09 -11.03
N GLY A 110 4.43 -6.76 -10.07
CA GLY A 110 3.96 -6.91 -8.69
C GLY A 110 4.71 -5.98 -7.72
N ILE A 111 3.98 -5.19 -6.93
CA ILE A 111 4.56 -4.25 -5.97
C ILE A 111 3.99 -4.51 -4.58
N THR A 112 4.87 -4.78 -3.60
CA THR A 112 4.53 -4.84 -2.18
C THR A 112 5.55 -4.06 -1.34
N GLY A 113 5.32 -4.00 -0.05
CA GLY A 113 6.13 -3.30 0.95
C GLY A 113 5.25 -2.81 2.10
N SER A 114 5.83 -2.33 3.18
CA SER A 114 5.07 -1.64 4.22
C SER A 114 4.61 -0.28 3.71
N ASN A 115 5.51 0.51 3.13
CA ASN A 115 5.29 1.87 2.66
C ASN A 115 5.67 2.04 1.19
N GLY A 116 5.18 3.10 0.52
CA GLY A 116 5.54 3.44 -0.86
C GLY A 116 4.76 2.71 -1.96
N LYS A 117 4.09 1.59 -1.65
CA LYS A 117 3.39 0.74 -2.64
C LYS A 117 2.59 1.51 -3.68
N SER A 118 1.61 2.31 -3.25
CA SER A 118 0.72 3.01 -4.18
C SER A 118 1.45 4.04 -5.03
N THR A 119 2.48 4.71 -4.47
CA THR A 119 3.31 5.66 -5.21
C THR A 119 4.07 4.95 -6.32
N VAL A 120 4.74 3.83 -6.02
CA VAL A 120 5.50 3.05 -7.00
C VAL A 120 4.56 2.44 -8.03
N THR A 121 3.44 1.86 -7.61
CA THR A 121 2.43 1.28 -8.52
C THR A 121 1.92 2.33 -9.51
N THR A 122 1.57 3.52 -9.02
CA THR A 122 1.08 4.60 -9.90
C THR A 122 2.20 5.16 -10.79
N LEU A 123 3.43 5.27 -10.28
CA LEU A 123 4.57 5.69 -11.11
C LEU A 123 4.81 4.71 -12.28
N VAL A 124 4.85 3.40 -12.03
CA VAL A 124 5.02 2.39 -13.08
C VAL A 124 3.86 2.45 -14.10
N TYR A 125 2.64 2.63 -13.61
CA TYR A 125 1.45 2.82 -14.46
C TYR A 125 1.59 4.06 -15.35
N GLU A 126 1.99 5.21 -14.81
CA GLU A 126 2.16 6.44 -15.60
C GLU A 126 3.36 6.34 -16.57
N MET A 127 4.44 5.64 -16.20
CA MET A 127 5.57 5.35 -17.09
C MET A 127 5.13 4.46 -18.28
N ALA A 128 4.30 3.44 -18.01
CA ALA A 128 3.75 2.58 -19.07
C ALA A 128 2.83 3.37 -20.03
N LYS A 129 1.98 4.23 -19.49
CA LYS A 129 1.13 5.13 -20.30
C LYS A 129 1.96 6.07 -21.17
N ALA A 130 3.01 6.68 -20.60
CA ALA A 130 3.91 7.56 -21.35
C ALA A 130 4.64 6.82 -22.48
N ALA A 131 4.85 5.50 -22.32
CA ALA A 131 5.38 4.62 -23.38
C ALA A 131 4.32 4.18 -24.41
N GLY A 132 3.06 4.57 -24.25
CA GLY A 132 1.96 4.16 -25.14
C GLY A 132 1.46 2.74 -24.92
N ILE A 133 1.79 2.10 -23.79
CA ILE A 133 1.35 0.74 -23.44
C ILE A 133 -0.08 0.80 -22.87
N LYS A 134 -0.95 -0.10 -23.29
CA LYS A 134 -2.26 -0.29 -22.69
C LYS A 134 -2.09 -1.01 -21.35
N VAL A 135 -2.11 -0.26 -20.26
CA VAL A 135 -1.79 -0.75 -18.93
C VAL A 135 -3.00 -0.71 -18.00
N GLY A 136 -3.23 -1.82 -17.29
CA GLY A 136 -4.21 -1.92 -16.21
C GLY A 136 -3.53 -1.80 -14.85
N MET A 137 -4.11 -1.03 -13.93
CA MET A 137 -3.64 -0.87 -12.56
C MET A 137 -4.72 -1.26 -11.56
N GLY A 138 -4.37 -2.13 -10.60
CA GLY A 138 -5.33 -2.60 -9.60
C GLY A 138 -4.72 -3.42 -8.47
N GLY A 139 -5.56 -4.24 -7.83
CA GLY A 139 -5.21 -5.08 -6.69
C GLY A 139 -5.62 -4.46 -5.36
N ASN A 140 -4.66 -4.20 -4.48
CA ASN A 140 -4.92 -3.56 -3.18
C ASN A 140 -5.27 -2.05 -3.31
N ILE A 141 -5.02 -1.45 -4.45
CA ILE A 141 -5.37 -0.06 -4.80
C ILE A 141 -6.26 -0.05 -6.05
N GLY A 142 -7.09 0.96 -6.17
CA GLY A 142 -7.89 1.17 -7.37
C GLY A 142 -9.02 0.17 -7.53
N ILE A 143 -9.03 -0.55 -8.65
CA ILE A 143 -10.02 -1.57 -8.96
C ILE A 143 -9.53 -2.97 -8.60
N PRO A 144 -10.45 -3.92 -8.30
CA PRO A 144 -10.08 -5.31 -8.08
C PRO A 144 -9.31 -5.88 -9.29
N ALA A 145 -8.27 -6.69 -9.03
CA ALA A 145 -7.43 -7.23 -10.10
C ALA A 145 -8.25 -8.01 -11.15
N LEU A 146 -9.25 -8.81 -10.74
CA LEU A 146 -10.10 -9.57 -11.65
C LEU A 146 -10.88 -8.70 -12.65
N SER A 147 -11.21 -7.45 -12.27
CA SER A 147 -11.90 -6.52 -13.18
C SER A 147 -11.00 -6.09 -14.35
N LEU A 148 -9.68 -6.11 -14.18
CA LEU A 148 -8.72 -5.80 -15.24
C LEU A 148 -8.72 -6.83 -16.38
N LEU A 149 -9.17 -8.05 -16.13
CA LEU A 149 -9.27 -9.10 -17.17
C LEU A 149 -10.27 -8.74 -18.26
N ASN A 150 -11.21 -7.83 -17.98
CA ASN A 150 -12.21 -7.35 -18.94
C ASN A 150 -11.70 -6.15 -19.76
N GLU A 151 -10.51 -5.61 -19.45
CA GLU A 151 -9.90 -4.48 -20.13
C GLU A 151 -8.89 -4.97 -21.19
N ASP A 152 -8.75 -4.22 -22.28
CA ASP A 152 -7.74 -4.48 -23.33
C ASP A 152 -6.38 -3.99 -22.87
N CYS A 153 -5.73 -4.77 -21.98
CA CYS A 153 -4.41 -4.44 -21.41
C CYS A 153 -3.32 -5.31 -22.04
N ASP A 154 -2.14 -4.68 -22.23
CA ASP A 154 -0.90 -5.37 -22.61
C ASP A 154 0.03 -5.58 -21.42
N LEU A 155 -0.22 -4.88 -20.29
CA LEU A 155 0.55 -4.96 -19.05
C LEU A 155 -0.39 -4.75 -17.86
N TYR A 156 -0.18 -5.52 -16.78
CA TYR A 156 -0.83 -5.31 -15.50
C TYR A 156 0.17 -4.81 -14.45
N VAL A 157 -0.18 -3.77 -13.71
CA VAL A 157 0.59 -3.26 -12.58
C VAL A 157 -0.24 -3.42 -11.31
N LEU A 158 0.18 -4.32 -10.43
CA LEU A 158 -0.58 -4.70 -9.25
C LEU A 158 0.09 -4.25 -7.96
N GLU A 159 -0.64 -3.48 -7.15
CA GLU A 159 -0.32 -3.33 -5.74
C GLU A 159 -0.81 -4.57 -4.98
N LEU A 160 0.07 -5.22 -4.24
CA LEU A 160 -0.25 -6.43 -3.49
C LEU A 160 0.04 -6.24 -1.99
N SER A 161 -0.98 -6.51 -1.16
CA SER A 161 -0.80 -6.55 0.29
C SER A 161 -0.16 -7.88 0.72
N SER A 162 0.40 -7.93 1.94
CA SER A 162 0.87 -9.18 2.53
C SER A 162 -0.27 -10.21 2.63
N PHE A 163 -1.47 -9.76 2.99
CA PHE A 163 -2.66 -10.62 3.10
C PHE A 163 -3.08 -11.26 1.78
N GLN A 164 -2.96 -10.55 0.67
CA GLN A 164 -3.21 -11.10 -0.66
C GLN A 164 -2.15 -12.12 -1.05
N LEU A 165 -0.88 -11.82 -0.73
CA LEU A 165 0.24 -12.72 -1.03
C LEU A 165 0.18 -14.03 -0.24
N GLU A 166 -0.40 -14.07 0.97
CA GLU A 166 -0.62 -15.31 1.76
C GLU A 166 -1.39 -16.37 0.98
N THR A 167 -2.32 -15.95 0.13
CA THR A 167 -3.23 -16.83 -0.62
C THR A 167 -2.99 -16.80 -2.12
N THR A 168 -1.78 -16.37 -2.53
CA THR A 168 -1.32 -16.33 -3.93
C THR A 168 -0.17 -17.32 -4.14
N TYR A 169 -0.31 -18.23 -5.08
CA TYR A 169 0.63 -19.33 -5.30
C TYR A 169 1.18 -19.39 -6.73
N SER A 170 0.41 -18.96 -7.72
CA SER A 170 0.76 -19.07 -9.13
C SER A 170 1.23 -17.76 -9.78
N LEU A 171 1.52 -16.74 -8.98
CA LEU A 171 2.06 -15.47 -9.48
C LEU A 171 3.38 -15.70 -10.21
N LYS A 172 3.43 -15.27 -11.49
CA LYS A 172 4.63 -15.23 -12.34
C LYS A 172 4.83 -13.79 -12.78
N ALA A 173 5.38 -12.98 -11.87
CA ALA A 173 5.61 -11.57 -12.17
C ALA A 173 6.75 -11.39 -13.18
N ALA A 174 6.56 -10.58 -14.22
CA ALA A 174 7.64 -10.13 -15.11
C ALA A 174 8.66 -9.29 -14.33
N ALA A 175 8.18 -8.48 -13.38
CA ALA A 175 9.01 -7.81 -12.40
C ALA A 175 8.28 -7.71 -11.06
N ALA A 176 9.01 -7.85 -9.95
CA ALA A 176 8.45 -7.78 -8.61
C ALA A 176 9.37 -7.03 -7.64
N THR A 177 8.79 -6.37 -6.64
CA THR A 177 9.55 -5.70 -5.57
C THR A 177 8.88 -5.81 -4.22
N VAL A 178 9.71 -5.93 -3.16
CA VAL A 178 9.38 -5.56 -1.80
C VAL A 178 10.11 -4.26 -1.50
N LEU A 179 9.38 -3.15 -1.34
CA LEU A 179 10.00 -1.82 -1.22
C LEU A 179 10.71 -1.61 0.12
N ASN A 180 10.09 -2.07 1.19
CA ASN A 180 10.57 -1.99 2.57
C ASN A 180 9.71 -2.88 3.48
N VAL A 181 10.23 -3.23 4.66
CA VAL A 181 9.51 -3.96 5.70
C VAL A 181 9.70 -3.25 7.04
N THR A 182 8.64 -2.64 7.54
CA THR A 182 8.56 -2.04 8.87
C THR A 182 7.31 -2.54 9.56
N GLU A 183 7.24 -2.51 10.88
CA GLU A 183 6.08 -2.99 11.62
C GLU A 183 4.78 -2.35 11.13
N ASP A 184 3.84 -3.21 10.74
CA ASP A 184 2.47 -2.88 10.41
C ASP A 184 1.64 -4.16 10.52
N HIS A 185 0.38 -4.05 10.93
CA HIS A 185 -0.51 -5.20 11.08
C HIS A 185 -0.02 -6.27 12.10
N MET A 186 0.65 -5.84 13.18
CA MET A 186 1.11 -6.75 14.25
C MET A 186 -0.06 -7.36 15.06
N ASP A 187 -1.26 -6.84 14.88
CA ASP A 187 -2.51 -7.47 15.34
C ASP A 187 -2.88 -8.75 14.57
N ARG A 188 -2.29 -8.97 13.40
CA ARG A 188 -2.57 -10.12 12.51
C ARG A 188 -1.41 -11.10 12.38
N TYR A 189 -0.18 -10.62 12.45
CA TYR A 189 1.05 -11.43 12.34
C TYR A 189 1.60 -11.76 13.71
N VAL A 190 2.28 -12.91 13.83
CA VAL A 190 2.90 -13.34 15.09
C VAL A 190 4.05 -12.40 15.45
N ASP A 191 4.82 -12.00 14.44
CA ASP A 191 5.96 -11.10 14.56
C ASP A 191 6.30 -10.47 13.20
N LEU A 192 7.33 -9.61 13.19
CA LEU A 192 7.81 -8.95 11.97
C LEU A 192 8.31 -9.93 10.91
N GLU A 193 8.87 -11.09 11.33
CA GLU A 193 9.36 -12.10 10.38
C GLU A 193 8.21 -12.81 9.65
N ASP A 194 7.12 -13.15 10.35
CA ASP A 194 5.90 -13.71 9.74
C ASP A 194 5.32 -12.74 8.69
N TYR A 195 5.29 -11.43 9.00
CA TYR A 195 4.87 -10.38 8.07
C TYR A 195 5.82 -10.23 6.87
N ARG A 196 7.14 -10.29 7.12
CA ARG A 196 8.19 -10.26 6.10
C ARG A 196 8.04 -11.43 5.13
N GLN A 197 7.91 -12.65 5.64
CA GLN A 197 7.78 -13.87 4.84
C GLN A 197 6.54 -13.81 3.94
N ALA A 198 5.41 -13.29 4.42
CA ALA A 198 4.24 -13.08 3.59
C ALA A 198 4.53 -12.17 2.38
N LYS A 199 5.33 -11.10 2.56
CA LYS A 199 5.72 -10.20 1.45
C LYS A 199 6.71 -10.81 0.48
N LEU A 200 7.71 -11.54 0.98
CA LEU A 200 8.74 -12.16 0.14
C LEU A 200 8.18 -13.18 -0.88
N ARG A 201 6.97 -13.69 -0.64
CA ARG A 201 6.25 -14.55 -1.60
C ARG A 201 6.09 -13.92 -2.99
N ILE A 202 6.14 -12.58 -3.10
CA ILE A 202 6.02 -11.87 -4.37
C ILE A 202 7.14 -12.22 -5.36
N TYR A 203 8.28 -12.66 -4.85
CA TYR A 203 9.42 -13.04 -5.69
C TYR A 203 9.35 -14.47 -6.22
N HIS A 204 8.42 -15.29 -5.72
CA HIS A 204 8.27 -16.67 -6.21
C HIS A 204 7.95 -16.66 -7.70
N ASN A 205 8.77 -17.32 -8.51
CA ASN A 205 8.65 -17.40 -9.97
C ASN A 205 8.71 -16.04 -10.70
N ALA A 206 9.26 -14.98 -10.08
CA ALA A 206 9.45 -13.71 -10.77
C ALA A 206 10.55 -13.83 -11.83
N GLU A 207 10.37 -13.17 -12.98
CA GLU A 207 11.42 -13.05 -13.98
C GLU A 207 12.53 -12.11 -13.46
N THR A 208 12.16 -10.94 -12.95
CA THR A 208 13.08 -9.97 -12.35
C THR A 208 12.64 -9.60 -10.95
N ALA A 209 13.51 -9.80 -9.95
CA ALA A 209 13.36 -9.24 -8.61
C ALA A 209 14.08 -7.88 -8.54
N VAL A 210 13.37 -6.85 -8.13
CA VAL A 210 13.89 -5.50 -7.85
C VAL A 210 14.03 -5.35 -6.35
N VAL A 211 15.25 -5.27 -5.84
CA VAL A 211 15.59 -5.42 -4.43
C VAL A 211 16.15 -4.13 -3.85
N ASN A 212 15.67 -3.74 -2.68
CA ASN A 212 16.16 -2.60 -1.91
C ASN A 212 17.38 -2.99 -1.06
N LEU A 213 18.58 -2.50 -1.38
CA LEU A 213 19.78 -2.80 -0.59
C LEU A 213 19.85 -2.05 0.75
N GLU A 214 19.07 -0.97 0.92
CA GLU A 214 19.04 -0.20 2.18
C GLU A 214 18.21 -0.91 3.27
N ASP A 215 17.37 -1.88 2.89
CA ASP A 215 16.53 -2.63 3.82
C ASP A 215 16.73 -4.14 3.66
N LYS A 216 17.52 -4.71 4.55
CA LYS A 216 17.84 -6.16 4.56
C LYS A 216 16.64 -7.08 4.76
N LEU A 217 15.50 -6.55 5.21
CA LEU A 217 14.27 -7.32 5.37
C LEU A 217 13.53 -7.52 4.03
N THR A 218 13.92 -6.80 2.97
CA THR A 218 13.28 -6.89 1.65
C THR A 218 13.80 -8.04 0.79
N PHE A 219 14.83 -8.71 1.23
CA PHE A 219 15.44 -9.84 0.52
C PHE A 219 15.84 -10.97 1.48
N GLY A 220 16.10 -12.14 0.96
CA GLY A 220 16.42 -13.34 1.70
C GLY A 220 16.45 -14.53 0.75
N GLU A 221 16.08 -15.73 1.19
CA GLU A 221 16.13 -16.93 0.34
C GLU A 221 15.13 -16.91 -0.83
N GLY A 222 14.09 -16.07 -0.74
CA GLY A 222 13.00 -16.00 -1.73
C GLY A 222 13.39 -15.35 -3.06
N GLU A 223 14.23 -14.31 -3.06
CA GLU A 223 14.64 -13.63 -4.30
C GLU A 223 15.57 -14.50 -5.15
N ASN A 224 16.22 -15.50 -4.57
CA ASN A 224 17.03 -16.48 -5.31
C ASN A 224 16.20 -17.34 -6.28
N GLN A 225 14.86 -17.30 -6.20
CA GLN A 225 13.97 -17.96 -7.13
C GLN A 225 13.67 -17.14 -8.38
N ALA A 226 13.98 -15.83 -8.38
CA ALA A 226 13.87 -14.99 -9.57
C ALA A 226 15.00 -15.32 -10.56
N LYS A 227 14.69 -15.23 -11.87
CA LYS A 227 15.71 -15.49 -12.90
C LYS A 227 16.78 -14.40 -12.97
N LYS A 228 16.42 -13.17 -12.60
CA LYS A 228 17.29 -12.00 -12.58
C LYS A 228 17.03 -11.19 -11.32
N VAL A 229 18.10 -10.65 -10.72
CA VAL A 229 18.01 -9.70 -9.61
C VAL A 229 18.66 -8.40 -10.04
N VAL A 230 18.01 -7.28 -9.74
CA VAL A 230 18.54 -5.93 -9.88
C VAL A 230 18.34 -5.17 -8.58
N TYR A 231 19.23 -4.25 -8.28
CA TYR A 231 19.28 -3.57 -6.99
C TYR A 231 19.02 -2.07 -7.11
N PHE A 232 18.30 -1.51 -6.16
CA PHE A 232 18.22 -0.07 -5.98
C PHE A 232 18.71 0.33 -4.58
N ALA A 233 19.37 1.47 -4.49
CA ALA A 233 19.98 1.98 -3.25
C ALA A 233 20.22 3.48 -3.32
N GLU A 234 20.61 4.10 -2.20
CA GLU A 234 21.11 5.46 -2.17
C GLU A 234 22.54 5.58 -2.71
N ASN A 235 23.33 4.54 -2.49
CA ASN A 235 24.69 4.47 -2.97
C ASN A 235 24.76 3.59 -4.22
N GLN A 236 25.95 3.40 -4.78
CA GLN A 236 26.16 2.71 -6.03
C GLN A 236 25.49 1.32 -6.08
N ALA A 237 24.54 1.18 -7.01
CA ALA A 237 23.77 -0.01 -7.31
C ALA A 237 23.40 -0.01 -8.79
N ASP A 238 22.46 -0.88 -9.25
CA ASP A 238 21.93 -0.79 -10.61
C ASP A 238 21.09 0.48 -10.80
N TYR A 239 20.35 0.89 -9.75
CA TYR A 239 19.55 2.13 -9.69
C TYR A 239 19.89 2.85 -8.39
N TRP A 240 20.40 4.11 -8.48
CA TRP A 240 20.97 4.75 -7.31
C TRP A 240 20.98 6.28 -7.39
N LEU A 241 21.36 6.94 -6.28
CA LEU A 241 21.52 8.39 -6.18
C LEU A 241 22.99 8.76 -6.32
N LYS A 242 23.33 9.52 -7.38
CA LYS A 242 24.65 10.11 -7.56
C LYS A 242 24.67 11.53 -7.04
N THR A 243 25.67 11.86 -6.23
CA THR A 243 25.96 13.25 -5.88
C THR A 243 27.22 13.72 -6.62
N GLU A 244 27.11 14.77 -7.40
CA GLU A 244 28.23 15.34 -8.16
C GLU A 244 28.14 16.88 -8.12
N ASN A 245 29.22 17.54 -7.72
CA ASN A 245 29.28 19.01 -7.58
C ASN A 245 28.11 19.62 -6.77
N GLY A 246 27.69 18.95 -5.69
CA GLY A 246 26.60 19.38 -4.83
C GLY A 246 25.18 19.19 -5.39
N LYS A 247 25.06 18.60 -6.58
CA LYS A 247 23.76 18.20 -7.19
C LYS A 247 23.53 16.71 -7.07
N GLN A 248 22.27 16.33 -6.88
CA GLN A 248 21.86 14.92 -6.84
C GLN A 248 21.17 14.51 -8.15
N TYR A 249 21.47 13.31 -8.59
CA TYR A 249 20.94 12.70 -9.82
C TYR A 249 20.40 11.31 -9.53
N LEU A 250 19.23 10.99 -10.07
CA LEU A 250 18.70 9.64 -10.13
C LEU A 250 19.39 8.92 -11.29
N MET A 251 19.96 7.74 -11.01
CA MET A 251 20.77 6.97 -11.96
C MET A 251 20.14 5.62 -12.26
N ALA A 252 20.23 5.18 -13.52
CA ALA A 252 20.02 3.80 -13.95
C ALA A 252 21.34 3.30 -14.53
N LYS A 253 22.08 2.50 -13.79
CA LYS A 253 23.47 2.12 -14.06
C LYS A 253 24.34 3.37 -14.28
N GLU A 254 24.88 3.56 -15.47
CA GLU A 254 25.69 4.72 -15.85
C GLU A 254 24.88 5.89 -16.45
N GLU A 255 23.58 5.70 -16.69
CA GLU A 255 22.74 6.70 -17.35
C GLU A 255 21.95 7.52 -16.33
N VAL A 256 21.92 8.85 -16.54
CA VAL A 256 21.09 9.75 -15.72
C VAL A 256 19.62 9.56 -16.09
N ILE A 257 18.81 9.18 -15.11
CA ILE A 257 17.34 9.19 -15.26
C ILE A 257 16.88 10.65 -15.29
N LEU A 258 17.16 11.38 -14.19
CA LEU A 258 16.73 12.75 -14.00
C LEU A 258 17.60 13.43 -12.91
N PRO A 259 17.91 14.74 -13.00
CA PRO A 259 18.34 15.51 -11.84
C PRO A 259 17.22 15.53 -10.78
N CYS A 260 17.58 15.41 -9.48
CA CYS A 260 16.59 15.35 -8.42
C CYS A 260 15.76 16.64 -8.28
N ASP A 261 16.31 17.78 -8.67
CA ASP A 261 15.63 19.09 -8.70
C ASP A 261 14.60 19.23 -9.84
N GLU A 262 14.61 18.35 -10.84
CA GLU A 262 13.59 18.26 -11.89
C GLU A 262 12.43 17.32 -11.53
N ALA A 263 12.60 16.48 -10.49
CA ALA A 263 11.54 15.58 -10.04
C ALA A 263 10.50 16.36 -9.22
N ILE A 264 9.21 16.18 -9.54
CA ILE A 264 8.13 16.80 -8.75
C ILE A 264 8.05 16.13 -7.35
N LEU A 265 8.27 14.82 -7.28
CA LEU A 265 8.36 14.10 -6.01
C LEU A 265 9.74 14.35 -5.37
N VAL A 266 9.76 15.11 -4.30
CA VAL A 266 10.98 15.42 -3.57
C VAL A 266 11.09 14.61 -2.28
N GLY A 267 12.33 14.47 -1.80
CA GLY A 267 12.65 13.78 -0.55
C GLY A 267 13.19 12.37 -0.77
N ARG A 268 14.06 11.96 0.16
CA ARG A 268 14.83 10.71 0.12
C ARG A 268 13.95 9.49 -0.16
N HIS A 269 12.86 9.32 0.58
CA HIS A 269 11.93 8.20 0.39
C HIS A 269 11.28 8.19 -0.99
N ASN A 270 11.00 9.37 -1.58
CA ASN A 270 10.44 9.46 -2.92
C ASN A 270 11.48 9.15 -4.00
N TYR A 271 12.74 9.54 -3.79
CA TYR A 271 13.82 9.16 -4.70
C TYR A 271 14.00 7.63 -4.74
N MET A 272 13.94 6.95 -3.59
CA MET A 272 13.95 5.49 -3.53
C MET A 272 12.74 4.87 -4.24
N ASN A 273 11.54 5.45 -4.09
CA ASN A 273 10.35 5.02 -4.83
C ASN A 273 10.52 5.20 -6.35
N ILE A 274 11.13 6.30 -6.80
CA ILE A 274 11.41 6.54 -8.23
C ILE A 274 12.41 5.52 -8.77
N LEU A 275 13.49 5.21 -8.03
CA LEU A 275 14.49 4.22 -8.43
C LEU A 275 13.85 2.82 -8.57
N ALA A 276 13.04 2.41 -7.58
CA ALA A 276 12.30 1.15 -7.65
C ALA A 276 11.34 1.10 -8.84
N ALA A 277 10.54 2.17 -9.05
CA ALA A 277 9.61 2.27 -10.17
C ALA A 277 10.34 2.22 -11.52
N THR A 278 11.48 2.90 -11.64
CA THR A 278 12.32 2.88 -12.86
C THR A 278 12.85 1.49 -13.14
N ALA A 279 13.34 0.80 -12.11
CA ALA A 279 13.85 -0.57 -12.24
C ALA A 279 12.76 -1.55 -12.70
N LEU A 280 11.56 -1.45 -12.12
CA LEU A 280 10.39 -2.24 -12.52
C LEU A 280 9.95 -1.93 -13.96
N ALA A 281 9.90 -0.66 -14.32
CA ALA A 281 9.51 -0.21 -15.68
C ALA A 281 10.49 -0.73 -16.74
N GLN A 282 11.80 -0.62 -16.50
CA GLN A 282 12.81 -1.13 -17.43
C GLN A 282 12.84 -2.65 -17.50
N ALA A 283 12.44 -3.35 -16.45
CA ALA A 283 12.33 -4.82 -16.45
C ALA A 283 11.19 -5.33 -17.37
N VAL A 284 10.26 -4.46 -17.75
CA VAL A 284 9.19 -4.72 -18.73
C VAL A 284 9.32 -3.87 -19.98
N ASP A 285 10.56 -3.52 -20.35
CA ASP A 285 10.97 -2.86 -21.58
C ASP A 285 10.42 -1.44 -21.80
N ILE A 286 10.03 -0.73 -20.71
CA ILE A 286 9.69 0.68 -20.78
C ILE A 286 10.97 1.49 -20.92
N ASN A 287 11.05 2.29 -21.99
CA ASN A 287 12.24 3.08 -22.30
C ASN A 287 12.41 4.28 -21.35
N LEU A 288 13.65 4.74 -21.21
CA LEU A 288 14.00 5.78 -20.24
C LEU A 288 13.36 7.15 -20.56
N GLU A 289 13.07 7.44 -21.82
CA GLU A 289 12.42 8.70 -22.19
C GLU A 289 10.97 8.77 -21.71
N ALA A 290 10.20 7.68 -21.84
CA ALA A 290 8.86 7.58 -21.29
C ALA A 290 8.88 7.71 -19.75
N ILE A 291 9.88 7.12 -19.10
CA ILE A 291 10.11 7.26 -17.66
C ILE A 291 10.34 8.72 -17.29
N ARG A 292 11.23 9.43 -17.98
CA ARG A 292 11.50 10.86 -17.76
C ARG A 292 10.25 11.72 -17.92
N ILE A 293 9.44 11.47 -18.95
CA ILE A 293 8.18 12.17 -19.18
C ILE A 293 7.24 11.98 -17.98
N ALA A 294 7.04 10.74 -17.53
CA ALA A 294 6.18 10.44 -16.41
C ALA A 294 6.65 11.12 -15.12
N LEU A 295 7.95 11.08 -14.81
CA LEU A 295 8.52 11.68 -13.62
C LEU A 295 8.38 13.22 -13.57
N ARG A 296 8.43 13.89 -14.73
CA ARG A 296 8.20 15.34 -14.83
C ARG A 296 6.73 15.74 -14.72
N GLN A 297 5.80 14.80 -14.83
CA GLN A 297 4.36 15.07 -14.81
C GLN A 297 3.66 14.58 -13.55
N PHE A 298 4.20 13.58 -12.89
CA PHE A 298 3.57 12.93 -11.74
C PHE A 298 3.66 13.80 -10.48
N LYS A 299 2.51 14.35 -10.07
CA LYS A 299 2.40 15.28 -8.93
C LYS A 299 2.29 14.60 -7.55
N GLY A 300 2.44 13.28 -7.49
CA GLY A 300 2.18 12.51 -6.27
C GLY A 300 0.72 12.06 -6.14
N LEU A 301 0.42 11.45 -5.02
CA LEU A 301 -0.93 10.96 -4.70
C LEU A 301 -1.55 11.84 -3.61
N ASP A 302 -2.88 11.94 -3.64
CA ASP A 302 -3.63 12.61 -2.58
C ASP A 302 -3.34 11.96 -1.21
N HIS A 303 -3.30 12.79 -0.18
CA HIS A 303 -3.03 12.39 1.20
C HIS A 303 -1.64 11.75 1.45
N ARG A 304 -0.66 11.96 0.55
CA ARG A 304 0.72 11.51 0.69
C ARG A 304 1.67 12.68 0.58
N PHE A 305 2.04 13.23 1.73
CA PHE A 305 2.88 14.43 1.87
C PHE A 305 2.45 15.58 0.93
N GLN A 306 1.15 15.71 0.74
CA GLN A 306 0.51 16.63 -0.19
C GLN A 306 0.38 18.03 0.41
N LEU A 307 0.78 19.06 -0.31
CA LEU A 307 0.45 20.44 0.06
C LEU A 307 -1.08 20.64 -0.07
N ALA A 308 -1.78 20.64 1.07
CA ALA A 308 -3.24 20.77 1.13
C ALA A 308 -3.70 22.22 1.09
N TYR A 309 -2.93 23.11 1.74
CA TYR A 309 -3.22 24.55 1.82
C TYR A 309 -1.98 25.34 2.18
N GLN A 310 -1.93 26.60 1.72
CA GLN A 310 -0.89 27.55 2.11
C GLN A 310 -1.49 28.96 2.22
N ALA A 311 -1.29 29.60 3.36
CA ALA A 311 -1.69 30.99 3.60
C ALA A 311 -0.83 31.61 4.70
N ASN A 312 -0.67 32.93 4.67
CA ASN A 312 0.05 33.72 5.70
C ASN A 312 1.47 33.19 5.99
N GLY A 313 2.14 32.59 5.00
CA GLY A 313 3.46 31.99 5.18
C GLY A 313 3.45 30.62 5.88
N VAL A 314 2.29 30.04 6.19
CA VAL A 314 2.13 28.71 6.79
C VAL A 314 1.78 27.69 5.74
N ARG A 315 2.47 26.53 5.74
CA ARG A 315 2.21 25.39 4.86
C ARG A 315 1.46 24.30 5.63
N TRP A 316 0.38 23.78 5.06
CA TRP A 316 -0.41 22.67 5.58
C TRP A 316 -0.20 21.44 4.71
N ILE A 317 0.42 20.41 5.25
CA ILE A 317 0.81 19.20 4.54
C ILE A 317 -0.06 18.04 5.00
N ASN A 318 -0.75 17.42 4.04
CA ASN A 318 -1.61 16.26 4.25
C ASN A 318 -0.85 14.99 3.93
N ASP A 319 -0.50 14.23 4.96
CA ASP A 319 0.09 12.91 4.88
C ASP A 319 -0.77 11.89 5.65
N SER A 320 -2.10 12.01 5.51
CA SER A 320 -3.06 11.15 6.22
C SER A 320 -2.87 9.67 5.92
N LYS A 321 -2.20 9.31 4.84
CA LYS A 321 -1.85 7.93 4.48
C LYS A 321 -0.71 7.35 5.33
N ALA A 322 0.01 8.14 6.12
CA ALA A 322 1.00 7.66 7.10
C ALA A 322 0.29 6.95 8.28
N THR A 323 -0.16 5.71 8.05
CA THR A 323 -0.97 4.92 8.98
C THR A 323 -0.14 3.96 9.84
N ASN A 324 1.17 4.08 9.81
CA ASN A 324 2.13 3.37 10.66
C ASN A 324 3.33 4.26 11.01
N VAL A 325 4.12 3.83 11.99
CA VAL A 325 5.29 4.56 12.53
C VAL A 325 6.31 4.84 11.42
N GLY A 326 6.71 3.84 10.65
CA GLY A 326 7.72 3.96 9.60
C GLY A 326 7.36 4.99 8.52
N SER A 327 6.06 5.18 8.22
CA SER A 327 5.62 6.24 7.28
C SER A 327 5.90 7.63 7.85
N THR A 328 5.61 7.86 9.12
CA THR A 328 5.85 9.15 9.79
C THR A 328 7.35 9.42 9.97
N VAL A 329 8.13 8.38 10.33
CA VAL A 329 9.60 8.47 10.35
C VAL A 329 10.13 8.91 8.98
N ALA A 330 9.68 8.28 7.90
CA ALA A 330 10.08 8.65 6.54
C ALA A 330 9.67 10.09 6.17
N ALA A 331 8.50 10.56 6.62
CA ALA A 331 8.03 11.92 6.37
C ALA A 331 8.86 12.98 7.12
N LEU A 332 9.37 12.65 8.30
CA LEU A 332 10.22 13.54 9.11
C LEU A 332 11.69 13.53 8.67
N ALA A 333 12.15 12.43 8.06
CA ALA A 333 13.54 12.28 7.66
C ALA A 333 13.97 13.34 6.62
N GLY A 334 14.88 14.21 7.01
CA GLY A 334 15.40 15.28 6.14
C GLY A 334 14.41 16.42 5.86
N LEU A 335 13.31 16.50 6.61
CA LEU A 335 12.34 17.59 6.49
C LEU A 335 12.92 18.89 7.03
N TYR A 336 12.98 19.91 6.18
CA TYR A 336 13.36 21.26 6.55
C TYR A 336 12.15 22.17 6.74
N VAL A 337 12.08 22.86 7.86
CA VAL A 337 11.05 23.85 8.21
C VAL A 337 11.74 25.12 8.71
N GLU A 338 11.38 26.28 8.15
CA GLU A 338 11.95 27.57 8.56
C GLU A 338 11.54 27.96 9.98
N GLY A 339 10.28 27.71 10.34
CA GLY A 339 9.68 27.99 11.63
C GLY A 339 9.50 26.73 12.47
N THR A 340 8.34 26.58 13.10
CA THR A 340 7.97 25.43 13.91
C THR A 340 7.24 24.40 13.05
N LEU A 341 7.61 23.12 13.22
CA LEU A 341 6.84 22.00 12.73
C LEU A 341 5.74 21.65 13.75
N HIS A 342 4.49 21.88 13.40
CA HIS A 342 3.32 21.43 14.16
C HIS A 342 2.88 20.06 13.62
N LEU A 343 3.27 19.00 14.33
CA LEU A 343 3.03 17.62 13.91
C LEU A 343 1.77 17.06 14.57
N LEU A 344 0.80 16.63 13.77
CA LEU A 344 -0.42 15.95 14.21
C LEU A 344 -0.20 14.43 14.17
N LEU A 345 -0.29 13.79 15.34
CA LEU A 345 -0.10 12.34 15.56
C LEU A 345 -1.36 11.75 16.17
N GLY A 346 -1.78 10.56 15.72
CA GLY A 346 -2.88 9.87 16.41
C GLY A 346 -3.82 9.07 15.54
N GLY A 347 -4.63 8.28 16.23
CA GLY A 347 -5.54 7.29 15.68
C GLY A 347 -5.36 5.93 16.34
N ASP A 348 -5.62 4.84 15.61
CA ASP A 348 -5.41 3.46 16.02
C ASP A 348 -4.02 2.96 15.56
N GLY A 349 -3.11 2.75 16.51
CA GLY A 349 -1.75 2.29 16.26
C GLY A 349 -1.62 0.81 15.94
N LYS A 350 -2.68 0.03 16.06
CA LYS A 350 -2.69 -1.42 15.75
C LYS A 350 -1.63 -2.21 16.53
N GLY A 351 -1.36 -1.81 17.79
CA GLY A 351 -0.37 -2.44 18.65
C GLY A 351 1.09 -2.09 18.34
N ALA A 352 1.36 -1.09 17.48
CA ALA A 352 2.72 -0.67 17.13
C ALA A 352 3.48 -0.06 18.33
N ASP A 353 4.79 -0.25 18.34
CA ASP A 353 5.72 0.48 19.22
C ASP A 353 6.02 1.86 18.59
N PHE A 354 5.76 2.93 19.33
CA PHE A 354 6.01 4.29 18.90
C PHE A 354 7.40 4.84 19.31
N SER A 355 8.23 4.05 19.98
CA SER A 355 9.51 4.50 20.55
C SER A 355 10.46 5.09 19.51
N GLU A 356 10.43 4.61 18.27
CA GLU A 356 11.24 5.12 17.14
C GLU A 356 10.95 6.60 16.83
N LEU A 357 9.77 7.12 17.15
CA LEU A 357 9.43 8.53 16.95
C LEU A 357 10.07 9.45 17.99
N ALA A 358 10.44 8.95 19.17
CA ALA A 358 10.83 9.77 20.31
C ALA A 358 11.98 10.73 19.98
N ASP A 359 13.07 10.23 19.40
CA ASP A 359 14.24 11.05 19.05
C ASP A 359 13.95 12.08 17.95
N LEU A 360 13.04 11.74 17.03
CA LEU A 360 12.66 12.60 15.92
C LEU A 360 11.78 13.76 16.37
N ILE A 361 10.83 13.52 17.29
CA ILE A 361 9.86 14.55 17.72
C ILE A 361 10.35 15.41 18.89
N ASN A 362 11.41 15.01 19.58
CA ASN A 362 12.00 15.77 20.69
C ASN A 362 13.01 16.85 20.22
N GLN A 363 12.84 17.37 18.99
CA GLN A 363 13.64 18.48 18.47
C GLN A 363 13.02 19.82 18.88
N PRO A 364 13.84 20.87 19.17
CA PRO A 364 13.33 22.15 19.68
C PRO A 364 12.32 22.86 18.78
N HIS A 365 12.36 22.59 17.48
CA HIS A 365 11.47 23.21 16.49
C HIS A 365 10.23 22.35 16.17
N ILE A 366 9.99 21.27 16.91
CA ILE A 366 8.83 20.38 16.71
C ILE A 366 7.90 20.45 17.92
N SER A 367 6.63 20.72 17.66
CA SER A 367 5.53 20.61 18.62
C SER A 367 4.55 19.57 18.16
N THR A 368 4.18 18.62 19.03
CA THR A 368 3.29 17.51 18.68
C THR A 368 1.90 17.71 19.26
N TYR A 369 0.89 17.33 18.48
CA TYR A 369 -0.52 17.44 18.79
C TYR A 369 -1.15 16.06 18.62
N CYS A 370 -1.33 15.35 19.74
CA CYS A 370 -1.73 13.97 19.76
C CYS A 370 -3.24 13.82 19.97
N PHE A 371 -3.88 12.88 19.26
CA PHE A 371 -5.33 12.66 19.34
C PHE A 371 -5.72 11.19 19.10
N GLY A 372 -6.97 10.85 19.36
CA GLY A 372 -7.53 9.53 19.07
C GLY A 372 -7.11 8.43 20.05
N ARG A 373 -7.36 7.17 19.68
CA ARG A 373 -7.21 5.99 20.55
C ARG A 373 -5.84 5.91 21.23
N ASP A 374 -4.76 6.00 20.49
CA ASP A 374 -3.40 5.86 21.00
C ASP A 374 -2.69 7.21 21.21
N GLY A 375 -3.44 8.32 21.14
CA GLY A 375 -2.94 9.66 21.33
C GLY A 375 -2.22 9.86 22.67
N LYS A 376 -2.65 9.19 23.75
CA LYS A 376 -2.00 9.25 25.06
C LYS A 376 -0.61 8.62 25.05
N GLN A 377 -0.41 7.50 24.35
CA GLN A 377 0.90 6.84 24.23
C GLN A 377 1.85 7.74 23.41
N LEU A 378 1.38 8.31 22.31
CA LEU A 378 2.16 9.25 21.49
C LEU A 378 2.52 10.52 22.26
N ALA A 379 1.61 11.09 23.03
CA ALA A 379 1.88 12.28 23.85
C ALA A 379 2.93 12.03 24.93
N ALA A 380 3.05 10.80 25.42
CA ALA A 380 4.06 10.45 26.43
C ALA A 380 5.50 10.43 25.90
N LEU A 381 5.69 10.43 24.57
CA LEU A 381 7.02 10.40 23.95
C LEU A 381 7.76 11.74 24.02
N SER A 382 7.05 12.87 24.23
CA SER A 382 7.67 14.19 24.28
C SER A 382 6.99 15.10 25.28
N SER A 383 7.79 15.84 26.04
CA SER A 383 7.30 16.89 26.96
C SER A 383 6.69 18.10 26.25
N GLN A 384 6.89 18.24 24.94
CA GLN A 384 6.32 19.29 24.09
C GLN A 384 5.01 18.86 23.42
N SER A 385 4.45 17.73 23.84
CA SER A 385 3.21 17.18 23.30
C SER A 385 1.97 17.78 23.95
N HIS A 386 0.94 18.00 23.15
CA HIS A 386 -0.40 18.36 23.58
C HIS A 386 -1.36 17.21 23.25
N LEU A 387 -2.23 16.84 24.20
CA LEU A 387 -3.21 15.75 24.04
C LEU A 387 -4.61 16.30 23.86
N PHE A 388 -5.33 15.78 22.87
CA PHE A 388 -6.71 16.13 22.52
C PHE A 388 -7.55 14.85 22.28
N GLU A 389 -8.85 14.99 22.33
CA GLU A 389 -9.74 13.88 21.95
C GLU A 389 -9.81 13.70 20.43
N THR A 390 -9.86 14.83 19.68
CA THR A 390 -10.05 14.83 18.23
C THR A 390 -9.01 15.67 17.49
N MET A 391 -8.81 15.37 16.21
CA MET A 391 -7.97 16.17 15.31
C MET A 391 -8.47 17.61 15.19
N GLU A 392 -9.78 17.83 15.17
CA GLU A 392 -10.38 19.18 15.08
C GLU A 392 -10.03 20.04 16.31
N GLN A 393 -10.08 19.46 17.52
CA GLN A 393 -9.67 20.14 18.75
C GLN A 393 -8.17 20.52 18.70
N ALA A 394 -7.32 19.59 18.24
CA ALA A 394 -5.89 19.82 18.08
C ALA A 394 -5.61 21.01 17.12
N ILE A 395 -6.26 21.01 15.95
CA ILE A 395 -6.14 22.07 14.94
C ILE A 395 -6.70 23.41 15.47
N SER A 396 -7.81 23.41 16.16
CA SER A 396 -8.38 24.61 16.76
C SER A 396 -7.45 25.24 17.81
N PHE A 397 -6.76 24.41 18.59
CA PHE A 397 -5.79 24.86 19.59
C PHE A 397 -4.51 25.44 18.95
N LEU A 398 -3.97 24.79 17.91
CA LEU A 398 -2.71 25.23 17.29
C LEU A 398 -2.88 26.48 16.42
N ARG A 399 -4.05 26.67 15.77
CA ARG A 399 -4.32 27.73 14.79
C ARG A 399 -3.92 29.14 15.25
N PRO A 400 -4.34 29.66 16.44
CA PRO A 400 -3.97 31.00 16.88
C PRO A 400 -2.49 31.18 17.25
N ARG A 401 -1.71 30.08 17.21
CA ARG A 401 -0.27 30.04 17.56
C ARG A 401 0.63 30.02 16.35
N LEU A 402 0.06 29.83 15.14
CA LEU A 402 0.82 29.74 13.88
C LEU A 402 1.49 31.06 13.52
N LYS A 403 2.69 30.97 12.98
CA LYS A 403 3.51 32.08 12.50
C LYS A 403 3.97 31.83 11.07
N SER A 404 4.35 32.89 10.36
CA SER A 404 4.98 32.75 9.04
C SER A 404 6.24 31.89 9.13
N GLY A 405 6.42 30.97 8.21
CA GLY A 405 7.52 29.98 8.18
C GLY A 405 7.13 28.64 8.82
N ASP A 406 6.01 28.57 9.56
CA ASP A 406 5.56 27.33 10.20
C ASP A 406 5.02 26.32 9.17
N MET A 407 5.07 25.05 9.56
CA MET A 407 4.44 23.94 8.83
C MET A 407 3.51 23.16 9.76
N VAL A 408 2.28 22.91 9.32
CA VAL A 408 1.35 21.97 9.96
C VAL A 408 1.35 20.69 9.15
N LEU A 409 1.83 19.59 9.73
CA LEU A 409 1.92 18.28 9.09
C LEU A 409 0.98 17.29 9.77
N LEU A 410 0.00 16.78 9.02
CA LEU A 410 -0.74 15.58 9.42
C LEU A 410 0.03 14.36 8.91
N SER A 411 0.82 13.71 9.77
CA SER A 411 1.48 12.41 9.50
C SER A 411 1.29 11.53 10.73
N PRO A 412 0.11 10.89 10.85
CA PRO A 412 -0.48 10.49 12.11
C PRO A 412 0.13 9.24 12.76
N ALA A 413 1.00 8.47 12.10
CA ALA A 413 1.59 7.21 12.55
C ALA A 413 0.56 6.09 12.86
N CYS A 414 -0.73 6.36 12.71
CA CYS A 414 -1.84 5.51 13.13
C CYS A 414 -2.90 5.38 12.04
N ALA A 415 -3.63 4.26 12.03
CA ALA A 415 -4.86 4.13 11.23
C ALA A 415 -5.91 5.15 11.70
N SER A 416 -6.90 5.41 10.83
CA SER A 416 -7.91 6.46 11.08
C SER A 416 -9.25 5.93 11.57
N LEU A 417 -9.40 4.59 11.64
CA LEU A 417 -10.71 3.92 11.80
C LEU A 417 -11.34 4.09 13.20
N ASP A 418 -10.61 4.66 14.14
CA ASP A 418 -11.13 5.05 15.46
C ASP A 418 -12.04 6.29 15.41
N GLN A 419 -11.78 7.24 14.49
CA GLN A 419 -12.53 8.48 14.36
C GLN A 419 -13.09 8.75 12.95
N PHE A 420 -12.56 8.09 11.91
CA PHE A 420 -12.94 8.30 10.52
C PHE A 420 -13.22 6.98 9.81
N SER A 421 -14.06 7.01 8.79
CA SER A 421 -14.37 5.81 7.99
C SER A 421 -13.21 5.34 7.10
N SER A 422 -12.24 6.22 6.84
CA SER A 422 -11.01 5.90 6.09
C SER A 422 -9.95 7.00 6.27
N PHE A 423 -8.70 6.73 5.84
CA PHE A 423 -7.64 7.74 5.87
C PHE A 423 -7.92 8.90 4.90
N GLU A 424 -8.62 8.65 3.80
CA GLU A 424 -9.06 9.69 2.87
C GLU A 424 -9.99 10.68 3.58
N LYS A 425 -10.98 10.18 4.34
CA LYS A 425 -11.88 11.04 5.10
C LYS A 425 -11.16 11.84 6.18
N ARG A 426 -10.17 11.29 6.86
CA ARG A 426 -9.29 12.04 7.76
C ARG A 426 -8.52 13.13 7.01
N GLY A 427 -7.97 12.83 5.85
CA GLY A 427 -7.22 13.78 5.03
C GLY A 427 -8.10 14.88 4.41
N GLU A 428 -9.32 14.54 3.97
CA GLU A 428 -10.32 15.52 3.50
C GLU A 428 -10.69 16.50 4.63
N GLU A 429 -10.93 15.98 5.84
CA GLU A 429 -11.27 16.80 7.00
C GLU A 429 -10.11 17.69 7.42
N PHE A 430 -8.86 17.18 7.43
CA PHE A 430 -7.67 18.01 7.64
C PHE A 430 -7.59 19.16 6.63
N THR A 431 -7.81 18.87 5.35
CA THR A 431 -7.78 19.88 4.28
C THR A 431 -8.90 20.91 4.45
N ARG A 432 -10.09 20.47 4.86
CA ARG A 432 -11.22 21.37 5.18
C ARG A 432 -10.85 22.32 6.34
N LEU A 433 -10.33 21.76 7.42
CA LEU A 433 -9.92 22.53 8.59
C LEU A 433 -8.76 23.49 8.27
N ALA A 434 -7.78 23.10 7.46
CA ALA A 434 -6.69 23.97 7.03
C ALA A 434 -7.21 25.24 6.32
N LYS A 435 -8.24 25.11 5.45
CA LYS A 435 -8.81 26.24 4.71
C LYS A 435 -9.65 27.20 5.55
N LEU A 436 -10.00 26.84 6.77
CA LEU A 436 -10.67 27.72 7.73
C LEU A 436 -9.66 28.58 8.54
N ALA A 437 -8.36 28.39 8.28
CA ALA A 437 -7.27 29.05 8.99
C ALA A 437 -7.02 30.50 8.50
#